data_4cd2d3ec7ca64a7a637dafbb94d71c04
#
_entry.id   4cd2d3ec7ca64a7a637dafbb94d71c04
#
_cell.length_a   1.000
_cell.length_b   1.000
_cell.length_c   1.000
_cell.angle_alpha   90.00
_cell.angle_beta   90.00
_cell.angle_gamma   90.00
#
_symmetry.space_group_name_H-M   'P 1'
#
loop_
_entity.id
_entity.type
_entity.pdbx_description
1 polymer ?
#
loop_
_entity_poly.entity_id
_entity_poly.type
_entity_poly.pdbx_seq_one_letter_code
_entity_poly.pdbx_strand_id
1 'polypeptide(L)'
;PTHYLSKKFCNENEIHYVNVKQAFYGLEEPKQSLDISQQKFSKAKFMGKHCQGQQEVKLEGIGPTIRSEHHGNIEFRRLAEEHGGEYMEELKAGMKERRLTIRECARIQTFPDDYEFIIPRKRENVSVSASEAYKIIGNAVPPLLAYHIAKRLEDNWEKYFGGK
;
A
#
# COMPACT_ATOMS: atom_id res chain seq x y z
N PRO A 1 24.41 5.19 5.01
CA PRO A 1 23.01 5.62 4.91
C PRO A 1 22.19 4.48 4.33
N THR A 2 21.28 3.96 5.12
CA THR A 2 20.50 2.75 4.78
C THR A 2 19.22 3.03 3.98
N HIS A 3 19.07 4.24 3.41
CA HIS A 3 17.80 4.71 2.83
C HIS A 3 17.94 5.19 1.37
N TYR A 4 19.01 4.84 0.68
CA TYR A 4 19.16 5.14 -0.74
C TYR A 4 18.48 4.07 -1.57
N LEU A 5 17.40 4.45 -2.26
CA LEU A 5 16.63 3.58 -3.13
C LEU A 5 16.87 3.88 -4.62
N SER A 6 18.00 4.49 -4.98
CA SER A 6 18.36 4.58 -6.39
C SER A 6 18.74 3.18 -6.93
N LYS A 7 18.29 2.85 -8.15
CA LYS A 7 18.67 1.57 -8.80
C LYS A 7 20.18 1.34 -8.79
N LYS A 8 20.98 2.41 -9.01
CA LYS A 8 22.44 2.34 -8.99
C LYS A 8 22.95 1.90 -7.62
N PHE A 9 22.50 2.55 -6.54
CA PHE A 9 22.93 2.21 -5.18
C PHE A 9 22.50 0.79 -4.77
N CYS A 10 21.28 0.38 -5.12
CA CYS A 10 20.79 -0.96 -4.82
C CYS A 10 21.62 -2.02 -5.53
N ASN A 11 21.93 -1.84 -6.81
CA ASN A 11 22.76 -2.76 -7.58
C ASN A 11 24.20 -2.88 -7.04
N GLU A 12 24.81 -1.73 -6.68
CA GLU A 12 26.18 -1.69 -6.13
C GLU A 12 26.28 -2.34 -4.74
N ASN A 13 25.17 -2.41 -3.98
CA ASN A 13 25.16 -2.96 -2.62
C ASN A 13 24.31 -4.24 -2.49
N GLU A 14 23.90 -4.85 -3.61
CA GLU A 14 23.04 -6.04 -3.65
C GLU A 14 21.73 -5.90 -2.82
N ILE A 15 21.23 -4.68 -2.72
CA ILE A 15 20.00 -4.40 -1.97
C ILE A 15 18.81 -4.58 -2.91
N HIS A 16 17.97 -5.55 -2.62
CA HIS A 16 16.73 -5.78 -3.33
C HIS A 16 15.56 -5.13 -2.60
N TYR A 17 14.76 -4.35 -3.32
CA TYR A 17 13.50 -3.82 -2.81
C TYR A 17 12.31 -4.45 -3.54
N VAL A 18 11.19 -4.59 -2.85
CA VAL A 18 9.94 -5.07 -3.44
C VAL A 18 9.27 -3.92 -4.18
N ASN A 19 9.04 -4.07 -5.49
CA ASN A 19 8.27 -3.10 -6.26
C ASN A 19 6.76 -3.34 -6.13
N VAL A 20 5.94 -2.38 -6.60
CA VAL A 20 4.48 -2.47 -6.49
C VAL A 20 3.92 -3.71 -7.17
N LYS A 21 4.45 -4.09 -8.32
CA LYS A 21 4.04 -5.30 -9.05
C LYS A 21 4.26 -6.57 -8.23
N GLN A 22 5.40 -6.66 -7.57
CA GLN A 22 5.71 -7.78 -6.67
C GLN A 22 4.81 -7.75 -5.44
N ALA A 23 4.57 -6.57 -4.85
CA ALA A 23 3.67 -6.44 -3.71
C ALA A 23 2.22 -6.84 -4.06
N PHE A 24 1.80 -6.63 -5.31
CA PHE A 24 0.45 -6.98 -5.78
C PHE A 24 0.36 -8.39 -6.38
N TYR A 25 1.47 -9.13 -6.40
CA TYR A 25 1.46 -10.49 -6.95
C TYR A 25 0.39 -11.36 -6.29
N GLY A 26 -0.40 -12.05 -7.12
CA GLY A 26 -1.49 -12.93 -6.67
C GLY A 26 -2.76 -12.20 -6.21
N LEU A 27 -2.82 -10.87 -6.22
CA LEU A 27 -4.08 -10.16 -5.97
C LEU A 27 -4.97 -10.20 -7.22
N GLU A 28 -6.20 -10.61 -7.02
CA GLU A 28 -7.25 -10.57 -8.03
C GLU A 28 -7.85 -9.17 -8.15
N GLU A 29 -8.54 -8.90 -9.25
CA GLU A 29 -9.37 -7.68 -9.34
C GLU A 29 -10.50 -7.72 -8.30
N PRO A 30 -10.92 -6.54 -7.78
CA PRO A 30 -11.85 -6.44 -6.65
C PRO A 30 -13.15 -7.25 -6.80
N LYS A 31 -13.65 -7.40 -8.03
CA LYS A 31 -14.90 -8.15 -8.29
C LYS A 31 -14.72 -9.67 -8.23
N GLN A 32 -13.51 -10.16 -8.36
CA GLN A 32 -13.18 -11.57 -8.42
C GLN A 32 -12.65 -12.10 -7.09
N SER A 33 -12.13 -11.20 -6.27
CA SER A 33 -11.51 -11.55 -5.00
C SER A 33 -12.53 -11.93 -3.92
N LEU A 34 -12.20 -12.93 -3.13
CA LEU A 34 -12.92 -13.29 -1.90
C LEU A 34 -12.48 -12.43 -0.69
N ASP A 35 -11.34 -11.78 -0.76
CA ASP A 35 -10.86 -10.88 0.29
C ASP A 35 -11.66 -9.57 0.30
N ILE A 36 -12.40 -9.33 1.39
CA ILE A 36 -13.20 -8.11 1.58
C ILE A 36 -12.32 -6.85 1.46
N SER A 37 -11.08 -6.90 1.92
CA SER A 37 -10.15 -5.78 1.83
C SER A 37 -9.69 -5.53 0.39
N GLN A 38 -9.65 -6.55 -0.45
CA GLN A 38 -9.38 -6.41 -1.88
C GLN A 38 -10.61 -5.94 -2.65
N GLN A 39 -11.82 -6.27 -2.20
CA GLN A 39 -13.06 -5.81 -2.82
C GLN A 39 -13.32 -4.30 -2.62
N LYS A 40 -12.75 -3.71 -1.56
CA LYS A 40 -13.07 -2.34 -1.15
C LYS A 40 -11.99 -1.34 -1.58
N PHE A 41 -12.43 -0.26 -2.20
CA PHE A 41 -11.61 0.89 -2.56
C PHE A 41 -12.45 2.18 -2.59
N SER A 42 -11.78 3.33 -2.51
CA SER A 42 -12.43 4.64 -2.61
C SER A 42 -13.06 4.84 -3.98
N LYS A 43 -14.26 5.39 -4.00
CA LYS A 43 -14.98 5.80 -5.22
C LYS A 43 -14.73 7.27 -5.60
N ALA A 44 -13.81 7.95 -4.88
CA ALA A 44 -13.46 9.33 -5.18
C ALA A 44 -12.91 9.44 -6.61
N LYS A 45 -13.51 10.32 -7.41
CA LYS A 45 -13.17 10.53 -8.81
C LYS A 45 -11.82 11.24 -8.96
N PHE A 46 -11.26 11.17 -10.16
CA PHE A 46 -10.11 11.97 -10.54
C PHE A 46 -10.47 13.47 -10.54
N MET A 47 -9.60 14.28 -9.93
CA MET A 47 -9.82 15.73 -9.77
C MET A 47 -8.73 16.58 -10.42
N GLY A 48 -7.87 15.94 -11.24
CA GLY A 48 -6.75 16.62 -11.89
C GLY A 48 -5.41 16.43 -11.18
N LYS A 49 -4.33 16.40 -11.95
CA LYS A 49 -2.96 16.10 -11.48
C LYS A 49 -2.40 17.10 -10.46
N HIS A 50 -3.02 18.27 -10.31
CA HIS A 50 -2.63 19.26 -9.31
C HIS A 50 -3.07 18.92 -7.89
N CYS A 51 -4.00 17.96 -7.73
CA CYS A 51 -4.44 17.48 -6.43
C CYS A 51 -3.61 16.28 -5.97
N GLN A 52 -3.49 16.13 -4.66
CA GLN A 52 -2.80 15.01 -4.05
C GLN A 52 -3.57 13.69 -4.27
N GLY A 53 -2.85 12.57 -4.41
CA GLY A 53 -3.47 11.27 -4.64
C GLY A 53 -4.11 11.10 -6.04
N GLN A 54 -3.73 11.92 -7.00
CA GLN A 54 -4.28 11.91 -8.36
C GLN A 54 -3.29 11.33 -9.39
N GLN A 55 -2.43 10.44 -8.95
CA GLN A 55 -1.46 9.77 -9.80
C GLN A 55 -1.74 8.27 -9.90
N GLU A 56 -1.38 7.68 -11.01
CA GLU A 56 -1.34 6.24 -11.19
C GLU A 56 -0.08 5.67 -10.56
N VAL A 57 -0.18 4.54 -9.85
CA VAL A 57 0.99 3.90 -9.25
C VAL A 57 1.88 3.29 -10.32
N LYS A 58 3.18 3.44 -10.16
CA LYS A 58 4.17 2.81 -11.06
C LYS A 58 4.45 1.39 -10.58
N LEU A 59 3.98 0.39 -11.35
CA LEU A 59 4.13 -1.02 -10.97
C LEU A 59 5.58 -1.45 -10.78
N GLU A 60 6.48 -0.99 -11.62
CA GLU A 60 7.91 -1.31 -11.52
C GLU A 60 8.68 -0.40 -10.55
N GLY A 61 7.96 0.50 -9.87
CA GLY A 61 8.50 1.44 -8.90
C GLY A 61 8.21 1.03 -7.46
N ILE A 62 8.64 1.89 -6.54
CA ILE A 62 8.33 1.79 -5.12
C ILE A 62 6.88 2.24 -4.88
N GLY A 63 6.20 1.62 -3.93
CA GLY A 63 4.86 1.99 -3.54
C GLY A 63 4.76 3.46 -3.06
N PRO A 64 3.64 4.11 -3.31
CA PRO A 64 3.40 5.46 -2.82
C PRO A 64 3.30 5.49 -1.30
N THR A 65 3.53 6.65 -0.70
CA THR A 65 3.24 6.86 0.71
C THR A 65 1.74 6.76 0.95
N ILE A 66 1.33 5.80 1.78
CA ILE A 66 -0.06 5.68 2.19
C ILE A 66 -0.34 6.71 3.28
N ARG A 67 -1.17 7.69 2.96
CA ARG A 67 -1.52 8.79 3.87
C ARG A 67 -2.80 8.49 4.64
N SER A 68 -2.89 9.03 5.86
CA SER A 68 -4.08 8.92 6.71
C SER A 68 -5.20 9.89 6.28
N GLU A 69 -5.53 9.90 5.01
CA GLU A 69 -6.49 10.85 4.43
C GLU A 69 -7.94 10.46 4.72
N HIS A 70 -8.76 11.47 5.06
CA HIS A 70 -10.18 11.26 5.37
C HIS A 70 -11.07 11.09 4.14
N HIS A 71 -10.61 11.54 2.96
CA HIS A 71 -11.45 11.65 1.76
C HIS A 71 -11.20 10.56 0.73
N GLY A 72 -10.39 9.57 1.04
CA GLY A 72 -10.07 8.48 0.12
C GLY A 72 -9.24 8.92 -1.10
N ASN A 73 -8.51 10.03 -0.97
CA ASN A 73 -7.59 10.55 -1.99
C ASN A 73 -6.27 9.76 -1.97
N ILE A 74 -6.38 8.45 -2.10
CA ILE A 74 -5.25 7.56 -2.32
C ILE A 74 -4.96 7.48 -3.83
N GLU A 75 -3.76 7.12 -4.20
CA GLU A 75 -3.35 6.96 -5.60
C GLU A 75 -4.24 5.97 -6.36
N PHE A 76 -4.26 6.11 -7.68
CA PHE A 76 -4.97 5.20 -8.56
C PHE A 76 -4.13 3.96 -8.85
N ARG A 77 -4.76 2.78 -8.81
CA ARG A 77 -4.18 1.57 -9.36
C ARG A 77 -4.07 1.69 -10.88
N ARG A 78 -5.09 2.35 -11.48
CA ARG A 78 -5.24 2.53 -12.91
C ARG A 78 -6.06 3.78 -13.17
N LEU A 79 -5.54 4.67 -14.00
CA LEU A 79 -6.27 5.84 -14.52
C LEU A 79 -6.88 5.52 -15.88
N ALA A 80 -7.95 6.23 -16.23
CA ALA A 80 -8.47 6.24 -17.60
C ALA A 80 -7.48 6.93 -18.55
N GLU A 81 -7.55 6.63 -19.84
CA GLU A 81 -6.71 7.25 -20.88
C GLU A 81 -6.83 8.77 -20.86
N GLU A 82 -8.05 9.29 -20.77
CA GLU A 82 -8.37 10.71 -20.69
C GLU A 82 -7.75 11.44 -19.48
N HIS A 83 -7.43 10.68 -18.43
CA HIS A 83 -6.75 11.16 -17.22
C HIS A 83 -5.23 10.93 -17.25
N GLY A 84 -4.71 10.40 -18.35
CA GLY A 84 -3.29 10.11 -18.57
C GLY A 84 -2.84 8.79 -17.94
N GLY A 85 -3.70 7.77 -17.97
CA GLY A 85 -3.36 6.40 -17.57
C GLY A 85 -2.31 5.79 -18.49
N GLU A 86 -1.42 4.99 -17.93
CA GLU A 86 -0.31 4.34 -18.64
C GLU A 86 -0.61 2.85 -18.94
N TYR A 87 -1.55 2.20 -18.22
CA TYR A 87 -1.86 0.76 -18.35
C TYR A 87 -2.94 0.49 -19.39
N MET A 88 -2.68 0.90 -20.65
CA MET A 88 -3.64 0.84 -21.75
C MET A 88 -4.11 -0.58 -22.08
N GLU A 89 -3.25 -1.59 -21.91
CA GLU A 89 -3.63 -2.99 -22.17
C GLU A 89 -4.70 -3.48 -21.19
N GLU A 90 -4.58 -3.10 -19.92
CA GLU A 90 -5.57 -3.43 -18.89
C GLU A 90 -6.91 -2.73 -19.18
N LEU A 91 -6.88 -1.47 -19.63
CA LEU A 91 -8.10 -0.73 -20.00
C LEU A 91 -8.78 -1.36 -21.23
N LYS A 92 -8.00 -1.75 -22.25
CA LYS A 92 -8.51 -2.46 -23.44
C LYS A 92 -9.09 -3.83 -23.09
N ALA A 93 -8.56 -4.51 -22.08
CA ALA A 93 -9.12 -5.75 -21.53
C ALA A 93 -10.41 -5.53 -20.70
N GLY A 94 -10.95 -4.31 -20.65
CA GLY A 94 -12.20 -3.98 -19.97
C GLY A 94 -12.06 -3.63 -18.48
N MET A 95 -10.83 -3.55 -17.95
CA MET A 95 -10.61 -3.08 -16.60
C MET A 95 -10.84 -1.57 -16.53
N LYS A 96 -11.38 -1.10 -15.41
CA LYS A 96 -11.78 0.31 -15.26
C LYS A 96 -10.79 1.09 -14.38
N GLU A 97 -10.80 2.41 -14.57
CA GLU A 97 -10.16 3.33 -13.62
C GLU A 97 -10.60 3.01 -12.20
N ARG A 98 -9.64 2.90 -11.30
CA ARG A 98 -9.90 2.72 -9.87
C ARG A 98 -8.73 3.13 -8.99
N ARG A 99 -9.05 3.50 -7.78
CA ARG A 99 -8.06 3.72 -6.74
C ARG A 99 -7.52 2.39 -6.21
N LEU A 100 -6.41 2.46 -5.48
CA LEU A 100 -5.88 1.31 -4.75
C LEU A 100 -6.95 0.75 -3.80
N THR A 101 -6.97 -0.57 -3.66
CA THR A 101 -7.81 -1.26 -2.66
C THR A 101 -7.22 -1.13 -1.26
N ILE A 102 -8.00 -1.52 -0.25
CA ILE A 102 -7.49 -1.63 1.13
C ILE A 102 -6.33 -2.62 1.19
N ARG A 103 -6.44 -3.79 0.54
CA ARG A 103 -5.39 -4.82 0.54
C ARG A 103 -4.13 -4.37 -0.20
N GLU A 104 -4.27 -3.68 -1.33
CA GLU A 104 -3.14 -3.11 -2.05
C GLU A 104 -2.37 -2.10 -1.19
N CYS A 105 -3.08 -1.20 -0.49
CA CYS A 105 -2.46 -0.26 0.45
C CYS A 105 -1.81 -0.98 1.64
N ALA A 106 -2.47 -2.00 2.18
CA ALA A 106 -1.94 -2.80 3.29
C ALA A 106 -0.64 -3.51 2.92
N ARG A 107 -0.56 -4.12 1.73
CA ARG A 107 0.67 -4.77 1.24
C ARG A 107 1.80 -3.77 1.00
N ILE A 108 1.51 -2.58 0.47
CA ILE A 108 2.51 -1.50 0.36
C ILE A 108 3.07 -1.13 1.73
N GLN A 109 2.23 -1.09 2.75
CA GLN A 109 2.61 -0.83 4.15
C GLN A 109 3.10 -2.08 4.89
N THR A 110 3.29 -3.21 4.19
CA THR A 110 3.79 -4.47 4.74
C THR A 110 2.91 -5.14 5.80
N PHE A 111 1.60 -4.88 5.81
CA PHE A 111 0.66 -5.67 6.59
C PHE A 111 0.57 -7.09 6.02
N PRO A 112 0.46 -8.11 6.87
CA PRO A 112 0.24 -9.48 6.41
C PRO A 112 -1.16 -9.65 5.79
N ASP A 113 -1.31 -10.66 4.91
CA ASP A 113 -2.55 -10.84 4.16
C ASP A 113 -3.72 -11.34 5.02
N ASP A 114 -3.44 -11.95 6.14
CA ASP A 114 -4.43 -12.41 7.13
C ASP A 114 -4.91 -11.27 8.06
N TYR A 115 -4.34 -10.07 7.94
CA TYR A 115 -4.81 -8.93 8.73
C TYR A 115 -6.20 -8.47 8.25
N GLU A 116 -7.16 -8.54 9.16
CA GLU A 116 -8.55 -8.15 8.91
C GLU A 116 -8.83 -6.72 9.37
N PHE A 117 -9.31 -5.88 8.43
CA PHE A 117 -9.75 -4.52 8.74
C PHE A 117 -11.23 -4.54 9.13
N ILE A 118 -11.49 -4.67 10.44
CA ILE A 118 -12.84 -4.73 11.01
C ILE A 118 -13.00 -3.67 12.11
N ILE A 119 -14.25 -3.22 12.31
CA ILE A 119 -14.64 -2.43 13.48
C ILE A 119 -15.48 -3.32 14.35
N PRO A 120 -15.05 -3.62 15.59
CA PRO A 120 -15.88 -4.36 16.55
C PRO A 120 -17.13 -3.53 16.87
N ARG A 121 -18.31 -4.08 16.67
CA ARG A 121 -19.57 -3.52 17.14
C ARG A 121 -20.20 -4.50 18.13
N LYS A 122 -21.02 -3.97 19.06
CA LYS A 122 -21.59 -4.74 20.19
C LYS A 122 -22.26 -6.08 19.82
N ARG A 123 -22.65 -6.27 18.56
CA ARG A 123 -23.35 -7.50 18.11
C ARG A 123 -22.75 -8.13 16.85
N GLU A 124 -21.95 -7.39 16.09
CA GLU A 124 -21.38 -7.87 14.81
C GLU A 124 -20.05 -7.17 14.52
N ASN A 125 -19.10 -7.90 13.95
CA ASN A 125 -17.91 -7.30 13.37
C ASN A 125 -18.26 -6.74 12.00
N VAL A 126 -18.06 -5.43 11.82
CA VAL A 126 -18.33 -4.76 10.55
C VAL A 126 -17.00 -4.39 9.89
N SER A 127 -16.83 -4.80 8.64
CA SER A 127 -15.68 -4.38 7.87
C SER A 127 -15.67 -2.85 7.72
N VAL A 128 -14.50 -2.24 7.93
CA VAL A 128 -14.30 -0.78 7.79
C VAL A 128 -14.61 -0.30 6.36
N SER A 129 -14.94 0.96 6.21
CA SER A 129 -14.96 1.62 4.91
C SER A 129 -13.54 1.77 4.36
N ALA A 130 -13.40 1.96 3.05
CA ALA A 130 -12.09 2.17 2.44
C ALA A 130 -11.37 3.40 3.04
N SER A 131 -12.08 4.50 3.28
CA SER A 131 -11.49 5.70 3.87
C SER A 131 -11.00 5.51 5.31
N GLU A 132 -11.75 4.75 6.12
CA GLU A 132 -11.31 4.40 7.48
C GLU A 132 -10.09 3.49 7.46
N ALA A 133 -10.08 2.48 6.57
CA ALA A 133 -8.94 1.59 6.41
C ALA A 133 -7.68 2.33 5.96
N TYR A 134 -7.77 3.23 4.99
CA TYR A 134 -6.63 4.05 4.56
C TYR A 134 -6.08 4.89 5.70
N LYS A 135 -6.95 5.43 6.55
CA LYS A 135 -6.54 6.17 7.75
C LYS A 135 -5.78 5.28 8.74
N ILE A 136 -6.29 4.08 8.98
CA ILE A 136 -5.62 3.09 9.86
C ILE A 136 -4.25 2.75 9.29
N ILE A 137 -4.19 2.36 8.01
CA ILE A 137 -2.95 1.95 7.33
C ILE A 137 -1.95 3.11 7.30
N GLY A 138 -2.39 4.33 6.94
CA GLY A 138 -1.52 5.49 6.81
C GLY A 138 -0.97 6.01 8.16
N ASN A 139 -1.65 5.74 9.27
CA ASN A 139 -1.16 6.07 10.62
C ASN A 139 -0.28 4.97 11.23
N ALA A 140 -0.25 3.78 10.63
CA ALA A 140 0.52 2.67 11.18
C ALA A 140 2.01 2.79 10.85
N VAL A 141 2.85 2.35 11.77
CA VAL A 141 4.24 2.00 11.45
C VAL A 141 4.20 0.72 10.61
N PRO A 142 4.86 0.67 9.44
CA PRO A 142 4.89 -0.55 8.64
C PRO A 142 5.40 -1.75 9.45
N PRO A 143 4.65 -2.87 9.53
CA PRO A 143 5.01 -4.01 10.37
C PRO A 143 6.42 -4.54 10.17
N LEU A 144 6.89 -4.67 8.91
CA LEU A 144 8.28 -5.11 8.66
C LEU A 144 9.31 -4.09 9.13
N LEU A 145 9.03 -2.78 9.03
CA LEU A 145 9.93 -1.76 9.57
C LEU A 145 10.03 -1.89 11.09
N ALA A 146 8.90 -2.03 11.79
CA ALA A 146 8.86 -2.24 13.23
C ALA A 146 9.63 -3.51 13.63
N TYR A 147 9.43 -4.61 12.90
CA TYR A 147 10.16 -5.86 13.11
C TYR A 147 11.68 -5.68 12.99
N HIS A 148 12.16 -5.06 11.92
CA HIS A 148 13.59 -4.86 11.73
C HIS A 148 14.23 -3.92 12.76
N ILE A 149 13.48 -2.91 13.22
CA ILE A 149 13.94 -2.04 14.31
C ILE A 149 14.04 -2.83 15.61
N ALA A 150 13.00 -3.58 15.97
CA ALA A 150 12.96 -4.42 17.16
C ALA A 150 14.07 -5.48 17.14
N LYS A 151 14.22 -6.17 16.00
CA LYS A 151 15.29 -7.16 15.83
C LYS A 151 16.68 -6.57 16.00
N ARG A 152 16.93 -5.38 15.46
CA ARG A 152 18.21 -4.70 15.65
C ARG A 152 18.46 -4.30 17.11
N LEU A 153 17.44 -3.89 17.84
CA LEU A 153 17.56 -3.64 19.28
C LEU A 153 17.86 -4.93 20.05
N GLU A 154 17.16 -6.02 19.73
CA GLU A 154 17.39 -7.33 20.32
C GLU A 154 18.83 -7.83 20.09
N ASP A 155 19.30 -7.81 18.84
CA ASP A 155 20.65 -8.26 18.45
C ASP A 155 21.77 -7.43 19.08
N ASN A 156 21.48 -6.23 19.56
CA ASN A 156 22.46 -5.33 20.17
C ASN A 156 22.08 -4.95 21.61
N TRP A 157 21.22 -5.75 22.25
CA TRP A 157 20.68 -5.43 23.58
C TRP A 157 21.77 -5.14 24.62
N GLU A 158 22.76 -6.03 24.75
CA GLU A 158 23.88 -5.87 25.66
C GLU A 158 24.67 -4.59 25.41
N LYS A 159 24.86 -4.23 24.14
CA LYS A 159 25.56 -2.99 23.75
C LYS A 159 24.83 -1.73 24.17
N TYR A 160 23.50 -1.74 24.12
CA TYR A 160 22.70 -0.55 24.38
C TYR A 160 22.19 -0.48 25.82
N PHE A 161 22.00 -1.63 26.47
CA PHE A 161 21.35 -1.72 27.78
C PHE A 161 22.13 -2.59 28.81
N GLY A 162 23.12 -3.35 28.40
CA GLY A 162 23.91 -4.26 29.25
C GLY A 162 24.99 -3.57 30.10
N GLY A 163 25.10 -2.26 30.05
CA GLY A 163 26.12 -1.51 30.80
C GLY A 163 25.63 -1.06 32.18
N LYS A 164 25.88 -1.89 33.19
CA LYS A 164 26.14 -1.43 34.60
C LYS A 164 27.33 -2.14 35.12
#